data_75c0339b8d8697fd53e8459473c2cca5
#
_entry.id   75c0339b8d8697fd53e8459473c2cca5
#
_cell.length_a   1.000
_cell.length_b   1.000
_cell.length_c   1.000
_cell.angle_alpha   90.00
_cell.angle_beta   90.00
_cell.angle_gamma   90.00
#
_symmetry.space_group_name_H-M   'P 1'
#
loop_
_entity.id
_entity.type
_entity.pdbx_description
1 polymer ?
#
loop_
_entity_poly.entity_id
_entity_poly.type
_entity_poly.pdbx_seq_one_letter_code
_entity_poly.pdbx_strand_id
1 'polypeptide(L)'
;MLGYVHLTAGRPVLERRAAAGMTYWALEGDLDGGLFPGRRLRRWIGRLERCGVSHAALPPGREGNFAPLRPVLPDGLRLALLPQLLNALAPAGDTALLLADCADSRALLAAQLLARRFRHLRLETGAEQEALERQLLRQLGLTTGGGPAAVTVTFGPPPREGLPLYLTPDCALRQEVRYAWLDPSQAPPPEGLLSLLHRACRLPEICVKSVETLDRRRENLYNAT
;
A
#
# COMPACT_ATOMS: atom_id res chain seq x y z
N MET A 1 7.66 -19.28 -3.58
CA MET A 1 8.72 -18.25 -3.65
C MET A 1 8.10 -16.90 -4.00
N LEU A 2 8.73 -15.78 -3.64
CA LEU A 2 8.21 -14.44 -3.92
C LEU A 2 8.87 -13.83 -5.15
N GLY A 3 8.14 -12.96 -5.85
CA GLY A 3 8.60 -12.23 -7.01
C GLY A 3 8.42 -10.72 -6.88
N TYR A 4 9.27 -9.97 -7.56
CA TYR A 4 9.17 -8.52 -7.70
C TYR A 4 9.22 -8.17 -9.18
N VAL A 5 8.23 -7.46 -9.69
CA VAL A 5 8.14 -7.04 -11.09
C VAL A 5 8.20 -5.53 -11.16
N HIS A 6 9.20 -5.02 -11.87
CA HIS A 6 9.42 -3.60 -12.06
C HIS A 6 9.53 -3.26 -13.53
N LEU A 7 8.64 -2.40 -14.02
CA LEU A 7 8.68 -1.93 -15.42
C LEU A 7 9.72 -0.81 -15.56
N THR A 8 10.68 -1.03 -16.44
CA THR A 8 11.73 -0.07 -16.77
C THR A 8 11.98 -0.07 -18.26
N ALA A 9 12.60 0.97 -18.79
CA ALA A 9 13.10 0.93 -20.17
C ALA A 9 14.23 -0.11 -20.29
N GLY A 10 14.22 -0.90 -21.35
CA GLY A 10 15.29 -1.85 -21.65
C GLY A 10 14.85 -3.30 -21.78
N ARG A 11 15.81 -4.18 -22.03
CA ARG A 11 15.52 -5.62 -22.18
C ARG A 11 15.13 -6.24 -20.85
N PRO A 12 14.08 -7.07 -20.79
CA PRO A 12 13.69 -7.74 -19.57
C PRO A 12 14.77 -8.69 -19.06
N VAL A 13 15.09 -8.55 -17.78
CA VAL A 13 16.04 -9.39 -17.05
C VAL A 13 15.30 -10.05 -15.88
N LEU A 14 15.51 -11.35 -15.72
CA LEU A 14 15.00 -12.12 -14.58
C LEU A 14 16.21 -12.66 -13.79
N GLU A 15 16.34 -12.23 -12.56
CA GLU A 15 17.45 -12.62 -11.70
C GLU A 15 17.00 -12.87 -10.26
N ARG A 16 17.80 -13.64 -9.56
CA ARG A 16 17.59 -13.89 -8.14
C ARG A 16 18.31 -12.82 -7.33
N ARG A 17 17.56 -12.13 -6.47
CA ARG A 17 18.09 -11.07 -5.57
C ARG A 17 17.83 -11.40 -4.13
N ALA A 18 18.54 -10.72 -3.24
CA ALA A 18 18.34 -10.80 -1.81
C ALA A 18 18.18 -9.40 -1.21
N ALA A 19 17.28 -9.28 -0.22
CA ALA A 19 17.12 -8.09 0.59
C ALA A 19 16.64 -8.49 1.99
N ALA A 20 17.19 -7.88 3.04
CA ALA A 20 16.83 -8.12 4.44
C ALA A 20 16.77 -9.63 4.80
N GLY A 21 17.72 -10.44 4.33
CA GLY A 21 17.76 -11.88 4.58
C GLY A 21 16.71 -12.71 3.81
N MET A 22 15.93 -12.10 2.93
CA MET A 22 14.98 -12.77 2.04
C MET A 22 15.56 -12.87 0.63
N THR A 23 15.36 -14.02 -0.02
CA THR A 23 15.66 -14.19 -1.44
C THR A 23 14.36 -14.15 -2.25
N TYR A 24 14.38 -13.43 -3.36
CA TYR A 24 13.25 -13.29 -4.28
C TYR A 24 13.70 -13.25 -5.73
N TRP A 25 12.77 -13.44 -6.67
CA TRP A 25 13.02 -13.27 -8.09
C TRP A 25 12.61 -11.85 -8.52
N ALA A 26 13.54 -11.11 -9.11
CA ALA A 26 13.30 -9.80 -9.70
C ALA A 26 13.18 -9.92 -11.21
N LEU A 27 12.08 -9.43 -11.77
CA LEU A 27 11.87 -9.24 -13.19
C LEU A 27 11.80 -7.74 -13.48
N GLU A 28 12.80 -7.22 -14.15
CA GLU A 28 12.89 -5.80 -14.48
C GLU A 28 13.03 -5.62 -16.00
N GLY A 29 12.40 -4.60 -16.56
CA GLY A 29 12.52 -4.25 -17.95
C GLY A 29 11.21 -3.87 -18.63
N ASP A 30 11.28 -3.62 -19.92
CA ASP A 30 10.14 -3.32 -20.77
C ASP A 30 9.40 -4.62 -21.15
N LEU A 31 8.26 -4.86 -20.52
CA LEU A 31 7.40 -6.01 -20.81
C LEU A 31 6.35 -5.70 -21.89
N ASP A 32 6.10 -4.43 -22.17
CA ASP A 32 5.07 -3.96 -23.10
C ASP A 32 5.64 -3.67 -24.50
N GLY A 33 6.94 -3.51 -24.63
CA GLY A 33 7.60 -3.19 -25.89
C GLY A 33 7.57 -4.32 -26.90
N GLY A 34 7.55 -3.95 -28.19
CA GLY A 34 7.62 -4.86 -29.33
C GLY A 34 6.28 -5.18 -29.98
N LEU A 35 6.30 -5.96 -31.06
CA LEU A 35 5.14 -6.27 -31.91
C LEU A 35 4.06 -7.12 -31.23
N PHE A 36 4.40 -7.85 -30.17
CA PHE A 36 3.49 -8.79 -29.48
C PHE A 36 3.61 -8.72 -27.98
N PRO A 37 3.19 -7.59 -27.32
CA PRO A 37 3.38 -7.39 -25.90
C PRO A 37 2.72 -8.47 -25.03
N GLY A 38 1.51 -8.92 -25.39
CA GLY A 38 0.81 -9.94 -24.61
C GLY A 38 1.46 -11.34 -24.69
N ARG A 39 2.14 -11.70 -25.77
CA ARG A 39 2.93 -12.96 -25.87
C ARG A 39 4.21 -12.84 -25.04
N ARG A 40 4.84 -11.67 -25.07
CA ARG A 40 6.04 -11.38 -24.29
C ARG A 40 5.77 -11.47 -22.81
N LEU A 41 4.72 -10.80 -22.34
CA LEU A 41 4.30 -10.83 -20.94
C LEU A 41 4.02 -12.26 -20.48
N ARG A 42 3.19 -13.03 -21.21
CA ARG A 42 2.90 -14.44 -20.88
C ARG A 42 4.17 -15.29 -20.78
N ARG A 43 5.15 -15.09 -21.66
CA ARG A 43 6.42 -15.80 -21.60
C ARG A 43 7.19 -15.52 -20.31
N TRP A 44 7.19 -14.26 -19.83
CA TRP A 44 7.88 -13.88 -18.61
C TRP A 44 7.13 -14.36 -17.36
N ILE A 45 5.81 -14.32 -17.35
CA ILE A 45 4.99 -14.92 -16.28
C ILE A 45 5.33 -16.41 -16.17
N GLY A 46 5.33 -17.16 -17.27
CA GLY A 46 5.67 -18.58 -17.26
C GLY A 46 7.13 -18.86 -16.83
N ARG A 47 8.05 -17.89 -16.95
CA ARG A 47 9.39 -18.03 -16.38
C ARG A 47 9.37 -17.85 -14.86
N LEU A 48 8.65 -16.85 -14.34
CA LEU A 48 8.46 -16.65 -12.91
C LEU A 48 7.83 -17.87 -12.24
N GLU A 49 6.79 -18.45 -12.86
CA GLU A 49 6.14 -19.67 -12.36
C GLU A 49 7.12 -20.86 -12.30
N ARG A 50 7.94 -21.07 -13.36
CA ARG A 50 8.98 -22.11 -13.36
C ARG A 50 10.04 -21.90 -12.29
N CYS A 51 10.28 -20.67 -11.87
CA CYS A 51 11.11 -20.35 -10.71
C CYS A 51 10.38 -20.54 -9.38
N GLY A 52 9.13 -21.06 -9.38
CA GLY A 52 8.35 -21.32 -8.19
C GLY A 52 7.72 -20.07 -7.57
N VAL A 53 7.63 -18.97 -8.33
CA VAL A 53 6.97 -17.73 -7.86
C VAL A 53 5.47 -17.92 -7.92
N SER A 54 4.79 -17.74 -6.80
CA SER A 54 3.33 -17.79 -6.68
C SER A 54 2.72 -16.44 -6.28
N HIS A 55 3.50 -15.59 -5.62
CA HIS A 55 3.09 -14.27 -5.18
C HIS A 55 4.14 -13.25 -5.61
N ALA A 56 3.71 -12.11 -6.13
CA ALA A 56 4.61 -11.06 -6.59
C ALA A 56 4.09 -9.66 -6.25
N ALA A 57 5.02 -8.75 -5.92
CA ALA A 57 4.71 -7.33 -6.02
C ALA A 57 4.73 -6.96 -7.50
N LEU A 58 3.61 -6.46 -7.98
CA LEU A 58 3.33 -6.17 -9.38
C LEU A 58 3.21 -4.64 -9.58
N PRO A 59 3.40 -4.16 -10.81
CA PRO A 59 3.19 -2.76 -11.12
C PRO A 59 1.75 -2.34 -10.79
N PRO A 60 1.55 -1.22 -10.07
CA PRO A 60 0.22 -0.75 -9.68
C PRO A 60 -0.72 -0.57 -10.88
N GLY A 61 -1.97 -1.04 -10.74
CA GLY A 61 -3.01 -0.97 -11.76
C GLY A 61 -2.87 -1.98 -12.90
N ARG A 62 -1.88 -2.87 -12.85
CA ARG A 62 -1.64 -3.90 -13.87
C ARG A 62 -1.69 -5.33 -13.34
N GLU A 63 -2.11 -5.49 -12.10
CA GLU A 63 -2.07 -6.77 -11.38
C GLU A 63 -2.80 -7.88 -12.14
N GLY A 64 -3.95 -7.56 -12.75
CA GLY A 64 -4.73 -8.51 -13.54
C GLY A 64 -4.02 -9.07 -14.77
N ASN A 65 -3.04 -8.34 -15.32
CA ASN A 65 -2.29 -8.78 -16.49
C ASN A 65 -1.29 -9.89 -16.15
N PHE A 66 -0.98 -10.11 -14.87
CA PHE A 66 0.01 -11.07 -14.40
C PHE A 66 -0.60 -12.38 -13.88
N ALA A 67 -1.88 -12.63 -14.12
CA ALA A 67 -2.45 -13.91 -13.76
C ALA A 67 -1.65 -15.09 -14.38
N PRO A 68 -1.37 -16.16 -13.63
CA PRO A 68 -1.96 -16.55 -12.35
C PRO A 68 -1.19 -16.13 -11.09
N LEU A 69 -0.18 -15.24 -11.20
CA LEU A 69 0.54 -14.75 -10.04
C LEU A 69 -0.41 -13.97 -9.10
N ARG A 70 -0.31 -14.24 -7.81
CA ARG A 70 -1.09 -13.52 -6.80
C ARG A 70 -0.40 -12.21 -6.44
N PRO A 71 -1.07 -11.05 -6.56
CA PRO A 71 -0.46 -9.77 -6.22
C PRO A 71 -0.18 -9.66 -4.72
N VAL A 72 0.97 -9.06 -4.39
CA VAL A 72 1.28 -8.59 -3.04
C VAL A 72 1.06 -7.09 -3.05
N LEU A 73 -0.01 -6.68 -2.39
CA LEU A 73 -0.48 -5.30 -2.39
C LEU A 73 0.15 -4.50 -1.23
N PRO A 74 0.29 -3.19 -1.36
CA PRO A 74 0.93 -2.35 -0.36
C PRO A 74 0.06 -1.99 0.85
N ASP A 75 -1.25 -2.23 0.78
CA ASP A 75 -2.22 -1.89 1.82
C ASP A 75 -1.89 -2.48 3.20
N GLY A 76 -1.44 -3.74 3.25
CA GLY A 76 -1.00 -4.38 4.49
C GLY A 76 0.27 -3.74 5.07
N LEU A 77 1.25 -3.38 4.22
CA LEU A 77 2.44 -2.65 4.62
C LEU A 77 2.06 -1.28 5.20
N ARG A 78 1.20 -0.54 4.49
CA ARG A 78 0.75 0.80 4.93
C ARG A 78 -0.01 0.74 6.25
N LEU A 79 -0.82 -0.28 6.47
CA LEU A 79 -1.49 -0.46 7.76
C LEU A 79 -0.49 -0.70 8.89
N ALA A 80 0.53 -1.54 8.67
CA ALA A 80 1.59 -1.78 9.64
C ALA A 80 2.42 -0.52 9.95
N LEU A 81 2.61 0.36 8.96
CA LEU A 81 3.35 1.61 9.07
C LEU A 81 2.46 2.83 9.34
N LEU A 82 1.17 2.63 9.65
CA LEU A 82 0.21 3.72 9.84
C LEU A 82 0.71 4.83 10.79
N PRO A 83 1.34 4.55 11.94
CA PRO A 83 1.87 5.61 12.80
C PRO A 83 2.95 6.46 12.12
N GLN A 84 3.82 5.85 11.31
CA GLN A 84 4.87 6.58 10.57
C GLN A 84 4.28 7.40 9.42
N LEU A 85 3.29 6.86 8.70
CA LEU A 85 2.57 7.57 7.65
C LEU A 85 1.87 8.82 8.21
N LEU A 86 1.22 8.70 9.36
CA LEU A 86 0.60 9.83 10.05
C LEU A 86 1.63 10.87 10.52
N ASN A 87 2.83 10.43 10.94
CA ASN A 87 3.91 11.37 11.28
C ASN A 87 4.41 12.13 10.07
N ALA A 88 4.59 11.45 8.93
CA ALA A 88 5.04 12.07 7.69
C ALA A 88 3.97 12.99 7.08
N LEU A 89 2.68 12.65 7.23
CA LEU A 89 1.56 13.47 6.77
C LEU A 89 1.34 14.71 7.65
N ALA A 90 1.72 14.64 8.92
CA ALA A 90 1.65 15.71 9.93
C ALA A 90 0.28 16.44 9.95
N PRO A 91 -0.87 15.73 10.08
CA PRO A 91 -2.18 16.37 10.06
C PRO A 91 -2.33 17.35 11.24
N ALA A 92 -2.86 18.54 10.94
CA ALA A 92 -3.13 19.58 11.93
C ALA A 92 -4.53 19.39 12.52
N GLY A 93 -4.62 18.93 13.76
CA GLY A 93 -5.88 18.73 14.50
C GLY A 93 -5.87 17.45 15.33
N ASP A 94 -6.91 17.30 16.12
CA ASP A 94 -7.04 16.24 17.13
C ASP A 94 -8.12 15.18 16.81
N THR A 95 -8.76 15.29 15.64
CA THR A 95 -9.80 14.38 15.18
C THR A 95 -9.34 13.60 13.95
N ALA A 96 -9.46 12.28 13.99
CA ALA A 96 -9.30 11.39 12.85
C ALA A 96 -10.66 10.78 12.44
N LEU A 97 -10.82 10.54 11.12
CA LEU A 97 -11.94 9.79 10.57
C LEU A 97 -11.42 8.47 9.99
N LEU A 98 -12.08 7.38 10.32
CA LEU A 98 -11.87 6.08 9.70
C LEU A 98 -13.07 5.73 8.83
N LEU A 99 -12.82 5.59 7.53
CA LEU A 99 -13.78 5.11 6.53
C LEU A 99 -13.48 3.65 6.20
N ALA A 100 -14.44 2.75 6.38
CA ALA A 100 -14.31 1.37 5.99
C ALA A 100 -15.66 0.80 5.54
N ASP A 101 -15.64 -0.12 4.57
CA ASP A 101 -16.88 -0.76 4.11
C ASP A 101 -17.42 -1.78 5.13
N CYS A 102 -16.54 -2.32 5.96
CA CYS A 102 -16.89 -3.28 7.01
C CYS A 102 -15.98 -3.11 8.25
N ALA A 103 -16.46 -3.59 9.40
CA ALA A 103 -15.72 -3.57 10.67
C ALA A 103 -14.85 -4.83 10.85
N ASP A 104 -13.95 -5.08 9.92
CA ASP A 104 -13.02 -6.20 9.99
C ASP A 104 -11.84 -5.94 10.95
N SER A 105 -10.95 -6.94 11.09
CA SER A 105 -9.76 -6.83 11.93
C SER A 105 -8.80 -5.72 11.51
N ARG A 106 -8.80 -5.33 10.23
CA ARG A 106 -7.96 -4.25 9.70
C ARG A 106 -8.51 -2.89 10.12
N ALA A 107 -9.83 -2.70 10.02
CA ALA A 107 -10.51 -1.50 10.50
C ALA A 107 -10.32 -1.34 12.01
N LEU A 108 -10.45 -2.42 12.77
CA LEU A 108 -10.20 -2.40 14.22
C LEU A 108 -8.74 -2.01 14.53
N LEU A 109 -7.77 -2.60 13.85
CA LEU A 109 -6.35 -2.26 14.05
C LEU A 109 -6.07 -0.80 13.71
N ALA A 110 -6.60 -0.30 12.59
CA ALA A 110 -6.47 1.10 12.19
C ALA A 110 -7.09 2.02 13.25
N ALA A 111 -8.30 1.73 13.73
CA ALA A 111 -8.96 2.48 14.78
C ALA A 111 -8.13 2.54 16.07
N GLN A 112 -7.55 1.42 16.50
CA GLN A 112 -6.66 1.36 17.66
C GLN A 112 -5.41 2.20 17.50
N LEU A 113 -4.79 2.20 16.30
CA LEU A 113 -3.61 3.03 16.01
C LEU A 113 -3.95 4.51 15.95
N LEU A 114 -5.09 4.89 15.37
CA LEU A 114 -5.59 6.26 15.33
C LEU A 114 -5.90 6.79 16.73
N ALA A 115 -6.54 5.98 17.56
CA ALA A 115 -6.91 6.33 18.91
C ALA A 115 -5.72 6.62 19.85
N ARG A 116 -4.54 6.08 19.53
CA ARG A 116 -3.30 6.38 20.27
C ARG A 116 -2.72 7.77 19.94
N ARG A 117 -3.14 8.35 18.83
CA ARG A 117 -2.58 9.62 18.32
C ARG A 117 -3.56 10.78 18.38
N PHE A 118 -4.84 10.50 18.10
CA PHE A 118 -5.89 11.51 18.05
C PHE A 118 -6.77 11.43 19.28
N ARG A 119 -7.19 12.58 19.77
CA ARG A 119 -8.08 12.69 20.91
C ARG A 119 -9.49 12.23 20.59
N HIS A 120 -9.89 12.46 19.34
CA HIS A 120 -11.23 12.11 18.85
C HIS A 120 -11.11 11.21 17.63
N LEU A 121 -11.94 10.17 17.59
CA LEU A 121 -12.06 9.24 16.49
C LEU A 121 -13.50 9.20 16.00
N ARG A 122 -13.70 9.48 14.73
CA ARG A 122 -14.97 9.27 14.04
C ARG A 122 -14.88 8.02 13.20
N LEU A 123 -15.97 7.27 13.13
CA LEU A 123 -16.08 6.04 12.35
C LEU A 123 -17.22 6.17 11.34
N GLU A 124 -16.96 5.72 10.13
CA GLU A 124 -17.96 5.52 9.08
C GLU A 124 -17.70 4.14 8.48
N THR A 125 -18.32 3.10 9.05
CA THR A 125 -18.07 1.69 8.69
C THR A 125 -19.35 0.94 8.28
N GLY A 126 -20.29 1.64 7.71
CA GLY A 126 -21.54 1.03 7.23
C GLY A 126 -22.35 0.34 8.35
N ALA A 127 -22.95 -0.81 8.04
CA ALA A 127 -23.89 -1.49 8.93
C ALA A 127 -23.26 -2.03 10.23
N GLU A 128 -21.95 -2.18 10.30
CA GLU A 128 -21.24 -2.76 11.46
C GLU A 128 -20.61 -1.69 12.38
N GLN A 129 -20.88 -0.43 12.14
CA GLN A 129 -20.30 0.68 12.90
C GLN A 129 -20.51 0.54 14.40
N GLU A 130 -21.74 0.27 14.84
CA GLU A 130 -22.06 0.12 16.26
C GLU A 130 -21.31 -1.04 16.94
N ALA A 131 -21.04 -2.12 16.19
CA ALA A 131 -20.28 -3.25 16.71
C ALA A 131 -18.81 -2.84 16.96
N LEU A 132 -18.21 -2.11 16.01
CA LEU A 132 -16.86 -1.59 16.13
C LEU A 132 -16.75 -0.56 17.26
N GLU A 133 -17.70 0.36 17.36
CA GLU A 133 -17.77 1.36 18.45
C GLU A 133 -17.86 0.69 19.82
N ARG A 134 -18.75 -0.29 19.99
CA ARG A 134 -18.85 -1.07 21.24
C ARG A 134 -17.56 -1.82 21.57
N GLN A 135 -16.86 -2.35 20.56
CA GLN A 135 -15.60 -3.03 20.76
C GLN A 135 -14.49 -2.05 21.18
N LEU A 136 -14.39 -0.88 20.57
CA LEU A 136 -13.42 0.16 20.94
C LEU A 136 -13.69 0.71 22.33
N LEU A 137 -14.95 0.93 22.70
CA LEU A 137 -15.32 1.35 24.04
C LEU A 137 -14.89 0.31 25.09
N ARG A 138 -15.15 -0.98 24.83
CA ARG A 138 -14.78 -2.06 25.77
C ARG A 138 -13.28 -2.26 25.90
N GLN A 139 -12.52 -2.17 24.79
CA GLN A 139 -11.09 -2.46 24.77
C GLN A 139 -10.23 -1.27 25.18
N LEU A 140 -10.63 -0.06 24.82
CA LEU A 140 -9.81 1.14 24.95
C LEU A 140 -10.47 2.24 25.76
N GLY A 141 -11.73 2.07 26.18
CA GLY A 141 -12.50 3.11 26.86
C GLY A 141 -12.81 4.33 25.95
N LEU A 142 -12.74 4.16 24.64
CA LEU A 142 -12.94 5.25 23.66
C LEU A 142 -14.41 5.41 23.32
N THR A 143 -14.86 6.66 23.34
CA THR A 143 -16.10 7.09 22.70
C THR A 143 -15.79 7.69 21.34
N THR A 144 -16.61 7.36 20.34
CA THR A 144 -16.49 7.93 19.00
C THR A 144 -17.18 9.28 18.94
N GLY A 145 -16.66 10.19 18.11
CA GLY A 145 -17.18 11.54 17.93
C GLY A 145 -16.07 12.54 17.65
N GLY A 146 -16.42 13.83 17.60
CA GLY A 146 -15.47 14.92 17.40
C GLY A 146 -15.91 15.91 16.34
N GLY A 147 -15.03 16.89 16.08
CA GLY A 147 -15.17 17.92 15.06
C GLY A 147 -14.81 17.44 13.64
N PRO A 148 -14.51 18.38 12.73
CA PRO A 148 -14.03 18.04 11.39
C PRO A 148 -12.73 17.24 11.45
N ALA A 149 -12.58 16.27 10.55
CA ALA A 149 -11.43 15.40 10.55
C ALA A 149 -10.17 16.11 10.03
N ALA A 150 -9.07 16.03 10.77
CA ALA A 150 -7.76 16.49 10.32
C ALA A 150 -7.15 15.49 9.31
N VAL A 151 -7.41 14.21 9.51
CA VAL A 151 -7.01 13.12 8.62
C VAL A 151 -8.14 12.13 8.45
N THR A 152 -8.27 11.59 7.25
CA THR A 152 -9.18 10.47 6.98
C THR A 152 -8.41 9.27 6.47
N VAL A 153 -8.42 8.20 7.26
CA VAL A 153 -7.89 6.90 6.85
C VAL A 153 -9.01 6.10 6.20
N THR A 154 -8.79 5.64 4.97
CA THR A 154 -9.84 4.96 4.21
C THR A 154 -9.41 3.59 3.71
N PHE A 155 -10.31 2.60 3.87
CA PHE A 155 -10.28 1.28 3.23
C PHE A 155 -11.24 1.18 2.02
N GLY A 156 -11.90 2.28 1.66
CA GLY A 156 -12.96 2.34 0.65
C GLY A 156 -12.90 3.61 -0.20
N PRO A 157 -14.00 4.33 -0.35
CA PRO A 157 -14.12 5.46 -1.25
C PRO A 157 -13.20 6.64 -0.86
N PRO A 158 -12.96 7.57 -1.80
CA PRO A 158 -12.22 8.80 -1.50
C PRO A 158 -12.91 9.59 -0.38
N PRO A 159 -12.14 10.09 0.60
CA PRO A 159 -12.70 10.88 1.69
C PRO A 159 -13.21 12.24 1.20
N ARG A 160 -14.21 12.76 1.92
CA ARG A 160 -14.78 14.09 1.66
C ARG A 160 -14.17 15.19 2.53
N GLU A 161 -13.50 14.83 3.58
CA GLU A 161 -12.87 15.75 4.54
C GLU A 161 -11.53 15.21 5.04
N GLY A 162 -10.70 16.08 5.60
CA GLY A 162 -9.38 15.74 6.14
C GLY A 162 -8.34 15.38 5.09
N LEU A 163 -7.09 15.24 5.52
CA LEU A 163 -6.01 14.76 4.66
C LEU A 163 -6.21 13.26 4.38
N PRO A 164 -6.30 12.84 3.12
CA PRO A 164 -6.54 11.44 2.79
C PRO A 164 -5.34 10.56 3.09
N LEU A 165 -5.58 9.38 3.65
CA LEU A 165 -4.60 8.29 3.76
C LEU A 165 -5.25 6.98 3.32
N TYR A 166 -4.83 6.49 2.16
CA TYR A 166 -5.44 5.32 1.54
C TYR A 166 -4.77 4.02 1.98
N LEU A 167 -5.59 3.09 2.50
CA LEU A 167 -5.22 1.72 2.85
C LEU A 167 -5.98 0.70 1.98
N THR A 168 -6.37 1.11 0.77
CA THR A 168 -7.04 0.28 -0.22
C THR A 168 -6.02 -0.52 -1.04
N PRO A 169 -6.42 -1.60 -1.71
CA PRO A 169 -5.55 -2.34 -2.64
C PRO A 169 -4.90 -1.46 -3.71
N ASP A 170 -5.61 -0.41 -4.16
CA ASP A 170 -5.16 0.54 -5.17
C ASP A 170 -4.48 1.80 -4.57
N CYS A 171 -4.09 1.75 -3.29
CA CYS A 171 -3.51 2.91 -2.59
C CYS A 171 -2.26 3.48 -3.29
N ALA A 172 -1.46 2.65 -3.94
CA ALA A 172 -0.29 3.10 -4.68
C ALA A 172 -0.63 3.92 -5.93
N LEU A 173 -1.85 3.80 -6.47
CA LEU A 173 -2.37 4.63 -7.56
C LEU A 173 -2.94 5.97 -7.07
N ARG A 174 -3.18 6.10 -5.77
CA ARG A 174 -3.79 7.28 -5.15
C ARG A 174 -2.80 8.14 -4.40
N GLN A 175 -1.77 7.52 -3.85
CA GLN A 175 -0.74 8.19 -3.07
C GLN A 175 0.63 7.58 -3.32
N GLU A 176 1.62 8.44 -3.52
CA GLU A 176 3.03 8.07 -3.47
C GLU A 176 3.51 8.16 -2.02
N VAL A 177 4.17 7.09 -1.57
CA VAL A 177 4.85 7.07 -0.26
C VAL A 177 6.32 6.84 -0.50
N ARG A 178 7.16 7.74 0.02
CA ARG A 178 8.61 7.62 -0.06
C ARG A 178 9.16 7.05 1.23
N TYR A 179 9.91 5.99 1.09
CA TYR A 179 10.57 5.28 2.19
C TYR A 179 12.08 5.50 2.16
N ALA A 180 12.73 5.30 3.28
CA ALA A 180 14.17 5.22 3.35
C ALA A 180 14.59 4.10 4.30
N TRP A 181 15.72 3.48 4.00
CA TRP A 181 16.42 2.63 4.96
C TRP A 181 16.97 3.50 6.10
N LEU A 182 17.24 2.91 7.25
CA LEU A 182 17.98 3.60 8.31
C LEU A 182 19.40 3.96 7.88
N ASP A 183 20.00 3.12 7.03
CA ASP A 183 21.28 3.42 6.40
C ASP A 183 21.06 4.36 5.19
N PRO A 184 21.46 5.63 5.30
CA PRO A 184 21.24 6.62 4.24
C PRO A 184 22.09 6.40 2.99
N SER A 185 23.09 5.51 3.04
CA SER A 185 23.92 5.17 1.88
C SER A 185 23.19 4.28 0.87
N GLN A 186 22.10 3.64 1.29
CA GLN A 186 21.32 2.77 0.43
C GLN A 186 20.27 3.55 -0.35
N ALA A 187 20.08 3.15 -1.61
CA ALA A 187 19.02 3.71 -2.44
C ALA A 187 17.64 3.48 -1.80
N PRO A 188 16.71 4.46 -1.88
CA PRO A 188 15.36 4.32 -1.31
C PRO A 188 14.66 3.05 -1.78
N PRO A 189 14.08 2.26 -0.86
CA PRO A 189 13.41 1.02 -1.25
C PRO A 189 12.07 1.31 -1.93
N PRO A 190 11.76 0.64 -3.04
CA PRO A 190 10.44 0.75 -3.64
C PRO A 190 9.37 0.07 -2.77
N GLU A 191 8.17 0.65 -2.72
CA GLU A 191 7.05 0.16 -1.89
C GLU A 191 6.72 -1.32 -2.18
N GLY A 192 6.79 -1.75 -3.44
CA GLY A 192 6.56 -3.14 -3.81
C GLY A 192 7.54 -4.12 -3.16
N LEU A 193 8.83 -3.77 -3.09
CA LEU A 193 9.83 -4.58 -2.39
C LEU A 193 9.54 -4.63 -0.88
N LEU A 194 9.20 -3.51 -0.27
CA LEU A 194 8.83 -3.46 1.14
C LEU A 194 7.57 -4.28 1.44
N SER A 195 6.60 -4.29 0.54
CA SER A 195 5.40 -5.11 0.66
C SER A 195 5.72 -6.62 0.63
N LEU A 196 6.67 -7.03 -0.20
CA LEU A 196 7.17 -8.41 -0.20
C LEU A 196 7.88 -8.77 1.11
N LEU A 197 8.75 -7.88 1.62
CA LEU A 197 9.46 -8.07 2.89
C LEU A 197 8.47 -8.13 4.06
N HIS A 198 7.47 -7.25 4.08
CA HIS A 198 6.40 -7.28 5.08
C HIS A 198 5.63 -8.60 5.04
N ARG A 199 5.22 -9.06 3.84
CA ARG A 199 4.54 -10.35 3.67
C ARG A 199 5.39 -11.54 4.14
N ALA A 200 6.70 -11.46 3.99
CA ALA A 200 7.64 -12.49 4.44
C ALA A 200 8.00 -12.39 5.94
N CYS A 201 7.41 -11.45 6.69
CA CYS A 201 7.78 -11.11 8.07
C CYS A 201 9.27 -10.78 8.21
N ARG A 202 9.84 -10.12 7.20
CA ARG A 202 11.27 -9.73 7.10
C ARG A 202 11.42 -8.22 6.89
N LEU A 203 10.39 -7.44 7.22
CA LEU A 203 10.46 -5.98 7.08
C LEU A 203 11.54 -5.45 8.05
N PRO A 204 12.63 -4.83 7.52
CA PRO A 204 13.64 -4.20 8.36
C PRO A 204 13.12 -2.88 8.92
N GLU A 205 13.91 -2.27 9.79
CA GLU A 205 13.64 -0.91 10.22
C GLU A 205 13.79 0.06 9.07
N ILE A 206 12.70 0.77 8.78
CA ILE A 206 12.59 1.79 7.73
C ILE A 206 11.92 3.02 8.28
N CYS A 207 12.08 4.15 7.60
CA CYS A 207 11.31 5.35 7.90
C CYS A 207 10.50 5.82 6.68
N VAL A 208 9.31 6.36 6.94
CA VAL A 208 8.50 7.07 5.95
C VAL A 208 9.01 8.51 5.87
N LYS A 209 9.37 8.95 4.67
CA LYS A 209 9.88 10.32 4.42
C LYS A 209 8.79 11.29 4.03
N SER A 210 7.91 10.88 3.13
CA SER A 210 6.78 11.72 2.70
C SER A 210 5.60 10.86 2.24
N VAL A 211 4.42 11.48 2.27
CA VAL A 211 3.17 10.95 1.73
C VAL A 211 2.57 12.05 0.85
N GLU A 212 2.42 11.77 -0.42
CA GLU A 212 1.91 12.72 -1.42
C GLU A 212 0.68 12.15 -2.13
N THR A 213 -0.43 12.87 -2.13
CA THR A 213 -1.64 12.46 -2.86
C THR A 213 -1.44 12.72 -4.34
N LEU A 214 -1.67 11.71 -5.17
CA LEU A 214 -1.57 11.82 -6.62
C LEU A 214 -2.87 12.44 -7.17
N ASP A 215 -2.75 13.61 -7.80
CA ASP A 215 -3.88 14.25 -8.47
C ASP A 215 -4.12 13.57 -9.82
N ARG A 216 -5.25 12.83 -9.93
CA ARG A 216 -5.64 12.14 -11.17
C ARG A 216 -5.85 13.05 -12.39
N ARG A 217 -5.91 14.38 -12.20
CA ARG A 217 -6.04 15.32 -13.33
C ARG A 217 -4.84 15.34 -14.25
N ARG A 218 -3.66 14.84 -13.83
CA ARG A 218 -2.45 14.77 -14.67
C ARG A 218 -2.41 13.56 -15.59
N GLU A 219 -3.11 12.46 -15.29
CA GLU A 219 -3.07 11.24 -16.13
C GLU A 219 -3.83 11.37 -17.46
N ASN A 220 -4.85 12.23 -17.55
CA ASN A 220 -5.58 12.46 -18.79
C ASN A 220 -4.80 13.25 -19.85
N LEU A 221 -3.65 13.83 -19.51
CA LEU A 221 -2.81 14.58 -20.47
C LEU A 221 -1.84 13.67 -21.25
N TYR A 222 -1.55 12.46 -20.75
CA TYR A 222 -0.66 11.51 -21.42
C TYR A 222 -1.39 10.48 -22.29
N ASN A 223 -2.71 10.33 -22.15
CA ASN A 223 -3.53 9.42 -22.96
C ASN A 223 -4.24 10.13 -24.13
N ALA A 224 -3.95 11.39 -24.39
CA ALA A 224 -4.57 12.21 -25.45
C ALA A 224 -3.59 12.60 -26.58
N THR A 225 -2.46 11.89 -26.69
CA THR A 225 -1.52 12.06 -27.84
C THR A 225 -1.27 10.75 -28.55
#